data_2400b29965d30ab0ea157f4a800d4fe6
#
_entry.id   2400b29965d30ab0ea157f4a800d4fe6
#
_cell.length_a   1.000
_cell.length_b   1.000
_cell.length_c   1.000
_cell.angle_alpha   90.00
_cell.angle_beta   90.00
_cell.angle_gamma   90.00
#
_symmetry.space_group_name_H-M   'P 1'
#
loop_
_entity.id
_entity.type
_entity.pdbx_description
1 polymer ?
#
loop_
_entity_poly.entity_id
_entity_poly.type
_entity_poly.pdbx_seq_one_letter_code
_entity_poly.pdbx_strand_id
1 'polypeptide(L)'
;MAEPPKCAEIEHLGGRYTICTFDPAEDTIRLYGARTVGSSGASYDQLNTYLLRNGEHMSFAMNGGMYHPDYGPVGLLVENGRETGALNRDDAFGNFFMKPNGVFWLADGKAGVMETEAFAKAGLSPREATQSGPMLVVDGKIHPRFLPDATSLQIRNGVGILPDGRVVFAISKDHVRFHDFATLFRDRLHCRNALFLDGSISSLYAPEIRRHDRRAVMGTIIAVVKKLPW
;
A
#
# COMPACT_ATOMS: atom_id res chain seq x y z
N MET A 1 -4.41 -27.99 10.70
CA MET A 1 -4.07 -26.86 11.58
C MET A 1 -4.64 -25.61 10.95
N ALA A 2 -5.25 -24.70 11.73
CA ALA A 2 -5.73 -23.45 11.18
C ALA A 2 -4.53 -22.61 10.70
N GLU A 3 -4.66 -21.95 9.54
CA GLU A 3 -3.64 -21.02 9.03
C GLU A 3 -3.45 -19.89 10.04
N PRO A 4 -2.21 -19.44 10.31
CA PRO A 4 -1.98 -18.36 11.26
C PRO A 4 -2.64 -17.07 10.76
N PRO A 5 -3.11 -16.21 11.68
CA PRO A 5 -3.76 -14.96 11.29
C PRO A 5 -2.81 -14.09 10.46
N LYS A 6 -3.33 -13.53 9.35
CA LYS A 6 -2.56 -12.65 8.46
C LYS A 6 -2.36 -11.25 9.05
N CYS A 7 -3.29 -10.81 9.94
CA CYS A 7 -3.29 -9.49 10.56
C CYS A 7 -3.09 -9.57 12.07
N ALA A 8 -2.32 -8.64 12.62
CA ALA A 8 -2.06 -8.49 14.05
C ALA A 8 -1.99 -7.02 14.47
N GLU A 9 -2.33 -6.75 15.73
CA GLU A 9 -2.08 -5.45 16.36
C GLU A 9 -0.72 -5.45 17.05
N ILE A 10 0.05 -4.39 16.86
CA ILE A 10 1.35 -4.19 17.52
C ILE A 10 1.48 -2.77 18.06
N GLU A 11 2.37 -2.61 19.03
CA GLU A 11 2.77 -1.30 19.56
C GLU A 11 4.21 -0.99 19.18
N HIS A 12 4.47 0.29 18.86
CA HIS A 12 5.80 0.80 18.58
C HIS A 12 5.88 2.29 18.94
N LEU A 13 6.86 2.69 19.75
CA LEU A 13 7.07 4.07 20.22
C LEU A 13 5.79 4.75 20.74
N GLY A 14 4.97 4.00 21.50
CA GLY A 14 3.71 4.48 22.07
C GLY A 14 2.54 4.59 21.10
N GLY A 15 2.74 4.31 19.82
CA GLY A 15 1.66 4.22 18.81
C GLY A 15 1.19 2.77 18.62
N ARG A 16 -0.10 2.60 18.36
CA ARG A 16 -0.72 1.31 18.02
C ARG A 16 -0.90 1.19 16.51
N TYR A 17 -0.63 0.00 15.99
CA TYR A 17 -0.68 -0.27 14.56
C TYR A 17 -1.37 -1.60 14.28
N THR A 18 -2.07 -1.69 13.17
CA THR A 18 -2.48 -2.95 12.57
C THR A 18 -1.49 -3.27 11.45
N ILE A 19 -0.90 -4.46 11.49
CA ILE A 19 -0.07 -4.98 10.41
C ILE A 19 -0.73 -6.22 9.80
N CYS A 20 -0.65 -6.36 8.47
CA CYS A 20 -1.12 -7.55 7.76
C CYS A 20 -0.03 -8.01 6.79
N THR A 21 0.26 -9.32 6.80
CA THR A 21 1.40 -9.90 6.05
C THR A 21 0.92 -10.95 5.07
N PHE A 22 1.43 -10.89 3.83
CA PHE A 22 1.05 -11.77 2.74
C PHE A 22 2.27 -12.27 1.97
N ASP A 23 2.23 -13.52 1.52
CA ASP A 23 3.25 -14.10 0.65
C ASP A 23 2.86 -13.86 -0.82
N PRO A 24 3.64 -13.10 -1.60
CA PRO A 24 3.31 -12.82 -2.99
C PRO A 24 3.36 -14.05 -3.90
N ALA A 25 3.96 -15.16 -3.47
CA ALA A 25 3.95 -16.42 -4.20
C ALA A 25 2.67 -17.24 -3.96
N GLU A 26 2.01 -17.07 -2.82
CA GLU A 26 0.83 -17.83 -2.41
C GLU A 26 -0.45 -16.99 -2.43
N ASP A 27 -0.36 -15.74 -1.96
CA ASP A 27 -1.49 -14.82 -1.87
C ASP A 27 -1.66 -14.00 -3.16
N THR A 28 -2.85 -14.00 -3.73
CA THR A 28 -3.14 -13.21 -4.93
C THR A 28 -3.36 -11.74 -4.56
N ILE A 29 -2.29 -10.95 -4.60
CA ILE A 29 -2.33 -9.50 -4.37
C ILE A 29 -2.58 -8.81 -5.71
N ARG A 30 -3.59 -7.94 -5.80
CA ARG A 30 -3.95 -7.17 -7.01
C ARG A 30 -4.21 -5.71 -6.69
N LEU A 31 -4.04 -4.87 -7.70
CA LEU A 31 -4.41 -3.46 -7.67
C LEU A 31 -5.66 -3.21 -8.50
N TYR A 32 -6.47 -2.27 -8.02
CA TYR A 32 -7.71 -1.87 -8.68
C TYR A 32 -7.80 -0.35 -8.68
N GLY A 33 -7.75 0.24 -9.88
CA GLY A 33 -8.03 1.66 -10.07
C GLY A 33 -9.54 1.95 -10.00
N ALA A 34 -9.88 3.19 -9.70
CA ALA A 34 -11.27 3.63 -9.62
C ALA A 34 -12.05 3.34 -10.90
N ARG A 35 -11.42 3.51 -12.07
CA ARG A 35 -12.05 3.26 -13.39
C ARG A 35 -12.38 1.78 -13.62
N THR A 36 -11.62 0.86 -13.02
CA THR A 36 -11.88 -0.58 -13.13
C THR A 36 -13.06 -1.01 -12.26
N VAL A 37 -13.23 -0.37 -11.10
CA VAL A 37 -14.27 -0.72 -10.12
C VAL A 37 -15.54 0.11 -10.29
N GLY A 38 -15.39 1.39 -10.67
CA GLY A 38 -16.50 2.33 -10.88
C GLY A 38 -16.00 3.70 -11.34
N SER A 39 -16.81 4.44 -12.07
CA SER A 39 -16.39 5.68 -12.76
C SER A 39 -16.06 6.89 -11.86
N SER A 40 -16.53 6.90 -10.62
CA SER A 40 -16.43 8.06 -9.69
C SER A 40 -15.78 7.69 -8.37
N GLY A 41 -14.61 7.03 -8.43
CA GLY A 41 -13.89 6.51 -7.26
C GLY A 41 -14.36 5.11 -6.87
N ALA A 42 -13.59 4.44 -6.02
CA ALA A 42 -13.81 3.08 -5.59
C ALA A 42 -13.95 2.97 -4.07
N SER A 43 -14.91 2.19 -3.60
CA SER A 43 -15.03 1.76 -2.21
C SER A 43 -14.79 0.25 -2.10
N TYR A 44 -14.54 -0.24 -0.89
CA TYR A 44 -14.42 -1.69 -0.66
C TYR A 44 -15.70 -2.44 -1.02
N ASP A 45 -16.87 -1.87 -0.77
CA ASP A 45 -18.16 -2.50 -1.11
C ASP A 45 -18.34 -2.61 -2.64
N GLN A 46 -17.92 -1.59 -3.41
CA GLN A 46 -17.94 -1.62 -4.87
C GLN A 46 -16.93 -2.65 -5.41
N LEU A 47 -15.70 -2.67 -4.87
CA LEU A 47 -14.70 -3.66 -5.25
C LEU A 47 -15.18 -5.08 -4.94
N ASN A 48 -15.77 -5.31 -3.76
CA ASN A 48 -16.29 -6.63 -3.43
C ASN A 48 -17.44 -7.05 -4.37
N THR A 49 -18.32 -6.13 -4.73
CA THR A 49 -19.38 -6.38 -5.74
C THR A 49 -18.79 -6.76 -7.10
N TYR A 50 -17.74 -6.05 -7.53
CA TYR A 50 -17.03 -6.35 -8.76
C TYR A 50 -16.40 -7.76 -8.71
N LEU A 51 -15.71 -8.10 -7.63
CA LEU A 51 -15.06 -9.41 -7.45
C LEU A 51 -16.07 -10.55 -7.41
N LEU A 52 -17.18 -10.39 -6.68
CA LEU A 52 -18.24 -11.42 -6.59
C LEU A 52 -18.82 -11.78 -7.96
N ARG A 53 -18.98 -10.81 -8.87
CA ARG A 53 -19.42 -11.04 -10.26
C ARG A 53 -18.42 -11.88 -11.06
N ASN A 54 -17.14 -11.90 -10.63
CA ASN A 54 -16.08 -12.68 -11.26
C ASN A 54 -15.75 -13.98 -10.49
N GLY A 55 -16.61 -14.40 -9.54
CA GLY A 55 -16.37 -15.62 -8.75
C GLY A 55 -15.25 -15.48 -7.72
N GLU A 56 -14.96 -14.25 -7.29
CA GLU A 56 -13.90 -13.93 -6.36
C GLU A 56 -14.43 -13.09 -5.18
N HIS A 57 -13.66 -13.00 -4.10
CA HIS A 57 -13.90 -12.08 -2.98
C HIS A 57 -12.57 -11.57 -2.43
N MET A 58 -12.59 -10.43 -1.75
CA MET A 58 -11.40 -9.94 -1.07
C MET A 58 -11.33 -10.45 0.37
N SER A 59 -10.15 -10.89 0.80
CA SER A 59 -9.84 -11.24 2.20
C SER A 59 -9.14 -10.11 2.95
N PHE A 60 -8.58 -9.15 2.21
CA PHE A 60 -7.91 -7.95 2.71
C PHE A 60 -8.00 -6.86 1.64
N ALA A 61 -8.08 -5.61 2.05
CA ALA A 61 -7.81 -4.48 1.16
C ALA A 61 -7.34 -3.24 1.94
N MET A 62 -6.53 -2.42 1.28
CA MET A 62 -6.03 -1.13 1.77
C MET A 62 -6.04 -0.13 0.61
N ASN A 63 -6.16 1.18 0.89
CA ASN A 63 -5.95 2.18 -0.14
C ASN A 63 -4.51 2.11 -0.66
N GLY A 64 -4.36 2.33 -1.96
CA GLY A 64 -3.07 2.35 -2.65
C GLY A 64 -2.45 3.73 -2.75
N GLY A 65 -1.76 4.00 -3.87
CA GLY A 65 -1.11 5.26 -4.17
C GLY A 65 -2.07 6.44 -4.34
N MET A 66 -1.50 7.64 -4.40
CA MET A 66 -2.23 8.89 -4.46
C MET A 66 -2.91 9.09 -5.82
N TYR A 67 -4.01 9.87 -5.81
CA TYR A 67 -4.83 10.11 -6.97
C TYR A 67 -5.28 11.59 -7.06
N HIS A 68 -5.65 12.00 -8.25
CA HIS A 68 -6.21 13.32 -8.55
C HIS A 68 -7.71 13.42 -8.15
N PRO A 69 -8.30 14.63 -8.12
CA PRO A 69 -9.72 14.81 -7.81
C PRO A 69 -10.70 14.03 -8.71
N ASP A 70 -10.27 13.64 -9.91
CA ASP A 70 -11.02 12.78 -10.85
C ASP A 70 -10.78 11.27 -10.60
N TYR A 71 -10.11 10.93 -9.49
CA TYR A 71 -9.69 9.58 -9.08
C TYR A 71 -8.67 8.90 -10.02
N GLY A 72 -8.13 9.60 -11.00
CA GLY A 72 -6.99 9.13 -11.80
C GLY A 72 -5.71 9.07 -10.95
N PRO A 73 -4.81 8.10 -11.17
CA PRO A 73 -3.58 7.98 -10.41
C PRO A 73 -2.64 9.17 -10.66
N VAL A 74 -1.96 9.66 -9.61
CA VAL A 74 -0.93 10.73 -9.75
C VAL A 74 0.33 10.18 -10.42
N GLY A 75 0.63 8.91 -10.26
CA GLY A 75 1.80 8.25 -10.83
C GLY A 75 1.47 6.88 -11.38
N LEU A 76 2.50 6.01 -11.47
CA LEU A 76 2.35 4.68 -12.03
C LEU A 76 1.22 3.89 -11.37
N LEU A 77 0.36 3.34 -12.22
CA LEU A 77 -0.59 2.31 -11.86
C LEU A 77 -0.59 1.21 -12.94
N VAL A 78 -0.28 0.00 -12.53
CA VAL A 78 -0.36 -1.21 -13.37
C VAL A 78 -1.35 -2.16 -12.73
N GLU A 79 -2.36 -2.56 -13.50
CA GLU A 79 -3.43 -3.47 -13.12
C GLU A 79 -3.41 -4.68 -14.04
N ASN A 80 -3.12 -5.86 -13.50
CA ASN A 80 -3.03 -7.11 -14.28
C ASN A 80 -2.16 -6.98 -15.56
N GLY A 81 -0.99 -6.35 -15.45
CA GLY A 81 -0.04 -6.14 -16.54
C GLY A 81 -0.37 -4.98 -17.49
N ARG A 82 -1.46 -4.26 -17.24
CA ARG A 82 -1.85 -3.09 -18.04
C ARG A 82 -1.52 -1.80 -17.28
N GLU A 83 -0.68 -0.97 -17.87
CA GLU A 83 -0.42 0.37 -17.36
C GLU A 83 -1.63 1.29 -17.61
N THR A 84 -2.18 1.84 -16.55
CA THR A 84 -3.32 2.77 -16.55
C THR A 84 -2.96 4.15 -16.01
N GLY A 85 -1.78 4.30 -15.42
CA GLY A 85 -1.16 5.56 -15.03
C GLY A 85 0.34 5.48 -15.26
N ALA A 86 0.92 6.51 -15.88
CA ALA A 86 2.34 6.54 -16.22
C ALA A 86 3.23 6.81 -15.00
N LEU A 87 4.50 6.36 -15.07
CA LEU A 87 5.49 6.65 -14.04
C LEU A 87 5.73 8.17 -13.98
N ASN A 88 5.46 8.77 -12.82
CA ASN A 88 5.60 10.20 -12.60
C ASN A 88 6.95 10.51 -11.95
N ARG A 89 7.77 11.32 -12.61
CA ARG A 89 9.11 11.75 -12.18
C ARG A 89 9.20 13.24 -11.91
N ASP A 90 8.07 13.93 -11.97
CA ASP A 90 7.98 15.39 -11.82
C ASP A 90 8.41 15.85 -10.41
N ASP A 91 8.74 17.12 -10.33
CA ASP A 91 8.92 17.85 -9.08
C ASP A 91 7.71 18.76 -8.87
N ALA A 92 7.00 18.55 -7.76
CA ALA A 92 5.87 19.38 -7.38
C ALA A 92 5.72 19.43 -5.86
N PHE A 93 4.67 20.07 -5.39
CA PHE A 93 4.37 20.17 -3.96
C PHE A 93 3.50 19.00 -3.48
N GLY A 94 3.73 18.55 -2.25
CA GLY A 94 2.94 17.49 -1.60
C GLY A 94 3.74 16.22 -1.30
N ASN A 95 3.11 15.31 -0.56
CA ASN A 95 3.77 14.10 -0.08
C ASN A 95 4.22 13.18 -1.22
N PHE A 96 3.42 13.07 -2.29
CA PHE A 96 3.79 12.26 -3.46
C PHE A 96 5.14 12.69 -4.06
N PHE A 97 5.38 14.00 -4.11
CA PHE A 97 6.58 14.60 -4.71
C PHE A 97 7.73 14.80 -3.72
N MET A 98 7.56 14.40 -2.46
CA MET A 98 8.66 14.39 -1.47
C MET A 98 9.62 13.26 -1.79
N LYS A 99 10.64 13.54 -2.57
CA LYS A 99 11.66 12.57 -3.01
C LYS A 99 12.65 12.23 -1.88
N PRO A 100 13.06 10.93 -1.80
CA PRO A 100 12.70 9.85 -2.71
C PRO A 100 11.25 9.40 -2.52
N ASN A 101 10.51 9.34 -3.61
CA ASN A 101 9.26 8.61 -3.74
C ASN A 101 9.50 7.25 -4.41
N GLY A 102 8.51 6.38 -4.49
CA GLY A 102 8.78 5.03 -4.95
C GLY A 102 7.58 4.28 -5.50
N VAL A 103 7.86 3.07 -5.92
CA VAL A 103 6.91 2.13 -6.51
C VAL A 103 6.85 0.86 -5.67
N PHE A 104 5.65 0.46 -5.26
CA PHE A 104 5.34 -0.90 -4.84
C PHE A 104 4.94 -1.69 -6.08
N TRP A 105 5.54 -2.87 -6.28
CA TRP A 105 5.33 -3.70 -7.45
C TRP A 105 5.26 -5.19 -7.11
N LEU A 106 4.55 -5.95 -7.98
CA LEU A 106 4.49 -7.42 -7.93
C LEU A 106 4.73 -7.98 -9.34
N ALA A 107 5.60 -8.99 -9.42
CA ALA A 107 5.90 -9.74 -10.63
C ALA A 107 6.36 -11.16 -10.29
N ASP A 108 5.88 -12.16 -11.00
CA ASP A 108 6.35 -13.56 -10.95
C ASP A 108 6.44 -14.14 -9.52
N GLY A 109 5.41 -13.91 -8.69
CA GLY A 109 5.37 -14.38 -7.31
C GLY A 109 6.33 -13.64 -6.36
N LYS A 110 6.86 -12.50 -6.77
CA LYS A 110 7.71 -11.62 -5.97
C LYS A 110 7.09 -10.25 -5.81
N ALA A 111 7.47 -9.57 -4.75
CA ALA A 111 7.10 -8.19 -4.50
C ALA A 111 8.33 -7.34 -4.18
N GLY A 112 8.23 -6.04 -4.43
CA GLY A 112 9.27 -5.10 -4.05
C GLY A 112 8.75 -3.69 -3.83
N VAL A 113 9.53 -2.93 -3.09
CA VAL A 113 9.43 -1.48 -2.98
C VAL A 113 10.74 -0.89 -3.46
N MET A 114 10.68 -0.01 -4.43
CA MET A 114 11.86 0.55 -5.09
C MET A 114 11.68 2.06 -5.28
N GLU A 115 12.76 2.80 -5.11
CA GLU A 115 12.81 4.23 -5.43
C GLU A 115 12.49 4.44 -6.92
N THR A 116 11.80 5.53 -7.26
CA THR A 116 11.26 5.79 -8.60
C THR A 116 12.32 5.74 -9.71
N GLU A 117 13.48 6.35 -9.53
CA GLU A 117 14.55 6.34 -10.56
C GLU A 117 15.22 4.98 -10.67
N ALA A 118 15.36 4.27 -9.55
CA ALA A 118 15.85 2.89 -9.56
C ALA A 118 14.87 1.96 -10.27
N PHE A 119 13.56 2.12 -10.03
CA PHE A 119 12.52 1.37 -10.72
C PHE A 119 12.53 1.63 -12.23
N ALA A 120 12.63 2.90 -12.65
CA ALA A 120 12.71 3.26 -14.07
C ALA A 120 13.91 2.61 -14.80
N LYS A 121 15.04 2.44 -14.09
CA LYS A 121 16.26 1.82 -14.64
C LYS A 121 16.22 0.28 -14.60
N ALA A 122 15.41 -0.32 -13.76
CA ALA A 122 15.40 -1.76 -13.53
C ALA A 122 14.80 -2.56 -14.69
N GLY A 123 14.06 -1.92 -15.61
CA GLY A 123 13.44 -2.59 -16.76
C GLY A 123 12.39 -3.64 -16.36
N LEU A 124 11.76 -3.50 -15.19
CA LEU A 124 10.75 -4.41 -14.70
C LEU A 124 9.45 -4.28 -15.50
N SER A 125 8.78 -5.41 -15.73
CA SER A 125 7.43 -5.48 -16.29
C SER A 125 6.48 -6.05 -15.22
N PRO A 126 6.06 -5.26 -14.22
CA PRO A 126 5.25 -5.76 -13.14
C PRO A 126 3.84 -6.12 -13.62
N ARG A 127 3.26 -7.15 -13.00
CA ARG A 127 1.86 -7.46 -13.17
C ARG A 127 0.97 -6.45 -12.44
N GLU A 128 1.42 -6.00 -11.27
CA GLU A 128 0.75 -5.01 -10.44
C GLU A 128 1.79 -3.98 -9.96
N ALA A 129 1.49 -2.70 -10.03
CA ALA A 129 2.34 -1.66 -9.47
C ALA A 129 1.56 -0.41 -9.11
N THR A 130 1.97 0.28 -8.05
CA THR A 130 1.47 1.62 -7.72
C THR A 130 2.61 2.50 -7.23
N GLN A 131 2.68 3.72 -7.77
CA GLN A 131 3.61 4.73 -7.29
C GLN A 131 2.96 5.58 -6.20
N SER A 132 3.74 5.93 -5.19
CA SER A 132 3.33 6.79 -4.10
C SER A 132 4.55 7.51 -3.50
N GLY A 133 4.33 8.26 -2.44
CA GLY A 133 5.42 8.97 -1.76
C GLY A 133 5.01 9.66 -0.47
N PRO A 134 6.01 9.93 0.36
CA PRO A 134 7.42 9.60 0.21
C PRO A 134 7.74 8.13 0.52
N MET A 135 8.95 7.67 0.19
CA MET A 135 9.46 6.44 0.77
C MET A 135 9.71 6.65 2.26
N LEU A 136 9.32 5.66 3.06
CA LEU A 136 9.53 5.67 4.52
C LEU A 136 10.95 5.23 4.88
N VAL A 137 11.40 4.15 4.22
CA VAL A 137 12.72 3.58 4.38
C VAL A 137 13.30 3.32 2.99
N VAL A 138 14.56 3.70 2.80
CA VAL A 138 15.34 3.48 1.58
C VAL A 138 16.65 2.83 1.96
N ASP A 139 16.90 1.62 1.49
CA ASP A 139 18.10 0.84 1.81
C ASP A 139 18.45 0.81 3.32
N GLY A 140 17.44 0.62 4.15
CA GLY A 140 17.56 0.58 5.61
C GLY A 140 17.72 1.93 6.29
N LYS A 141 17.64 3.03 5.56
CA LYS A 141 17.72 4.39 6.11
C LYS A 141 16.36 5.07 6.08
N ILE A 142 15.99 5.72 7.17
CA ILE A 142 14.78 6.56 7.24
C ILE A 142 14.94 7.75 6.30
N HIS A 143 13.84 8.15 5.67
CA HIS A 143 13.79 9.34 4.83
C HIS A 143 14.37 10.57 5.57
N PRO A 144 15.32 11.32 4.99
CA PRO A 144 16.08 12.36 5.71
C PRO A 144 15.25 13.54 6.21
N ARG A 145 14.04 13.73 5.65
CA ARG A 145 13.12 14.81 6.06
C ARG A 145 12.22 14.42 7.25
N PHE A 146 12.29 13.19 7.75
CA PHE A 146 11.47 12.76 8.86
C PHE A 146 12.18 13.02 10.20
N LEU A 147 11.75 14.09 10.85
CA LEU A 147 12.32 14.53 12.13
C LEU A 147 11.59 13.85 13.31
N PRO A 148 12.34 13.37 14.34
CA PRO A 148 11.75 12.74 15.52
C PRO A 148 10.84 13.67 16.32
N ASP A 149 11.06 14.96 16.25
CA ASP A 149 10.34 16.03 16.96
C ASP A 149 9.28 16.74 16.10
N ALA A 150 9.02 16.23 14.88
CA ALA A 150 8.00 16.79 14.00
C ALA A 150 6.62 16.82 14.68
N THR A 151 5.88 17.91 14.47
CA THR A 151 4.57 18.13 15.09
C THR A 151 3.40 17.57 14.27
N SER A 152 3.64 17.20 13.01
CA SER A 152 2.61 16.65 12.11
C SER A 152 2.24 15.22 12.51
N LEU A 153 1.10 15.08 13.16
CA LEU A 153 0.53 13.80 13.59
C LEU A 153 -0.68 13.46 12.72
N GLN A 154 -0.67 12.28 12.09
CA GLN A 154 -1.73 11.79 11.20
C GLN A 154 -1.92 10.29 11.34
N ILE A 155 -3.10 9.78 10.95
CA ILE A 155 -3.24 8.36 10.65
C ILE A 155 -2.46 8.10 9.37
N ARG A 156 -1.64 7.04 9.37
CA ARG A 156 -0.75 6.71 8.25
C ARG A 156 -0.88 5.26 7.87
N ASN A 157 -0.74 4.99 6.57
CA ASN A 157 -0.64 3.64 6.06
C ASN A 157 0.51 3.51 5.07
N GLY A 158 1.00 2.29 4.89
CA GLY A 158 2.16 2.03 4.04
C GLY A 158 2.37 0.55 3.80
N VAL A 159 3.32 0.28 2.92
CA VAL A 159 3.72 -1.07 2.51
C VAL A 159 5.24 -1.21 2.59
N GLY A 160 5.70 -2.37 3.03
CA GLY A 160 7.11 -2.74 3.06
C GLY A 160 7.33 -4.20 2.66
N ILE A 161 8.59 -4.55 2.47
CA ILE A 161 8.99 -5.94 2.19
C ILE A 161 9.80 -6.45 3.36
N LEU A 162 9.34 -7.54 3.95
CA LEU A 162 10.01 -8.23 5.05
C LEU A 162 11.31 -8.93 4.55
N PRO A 163 12.26 -9.26 5.42
CA PRO A 163 13.49 -9.94 5.04
C PRO A 163 13.29 -11.28 4.32
N ASP A 164 12.18 -11.95 4.56
CA ASP A 164 11.80 -13.22 3.91
C ASP A 164 11.05 -13.05 2.57
N GLY A 165 10.87 -11.80 2.10
CA GLY A 165 10.22 -11.48 0.83
C GLY A 165 8.71 -11.28 0.92
N ARG A 166 8.07 -11.53 2.07
CA ARG A 166 6.64 -11.26 2.25
C ARG A 166 6.36 -9.76 2.26
N VAL A 167 5.17 -9.42 1.78
CA VAL A 167 4.64 -8.06 1.80
C VAL A 167 4.01 -7.79 3.17
N VAL A 168 4.35 -6.68 3.81
CA VAL A 168 3.68 -6.21 5.01
C VAL A 168 3.00 -4.87 4.75
N PHE A 169 1.70 -4.82 5.02
CA PHE A 169 0.91 -3.60 5.05
C PHE A 169 0.75 -3.16 6.50
N ALA A 170 0.90 -1.87 6.76
CA ALA A 170 0.69 -1.30 8.10
C ALA A 170 -0.21 -0.08 8.03
N ILE A 171 -1.07 0.08 9.04
CA ILE A 171 -1.88 1.28 9.27
C ILE A 171 -1.84 1.63 10.75
N SER A 172 -1.60 2.91 11.07
CA SER A 172 -1.66 3.37 12.45
C SER A 172 -3.12 3.50 12.94
N LYS A 173 -3.36 3.16 14.19
CA LYS A 173 -4.64 3.38 14.89
C LYS A 173 -4.65 4.77 15.54
N ASP A 174 -3.48 5.26 15.90
CA ASP A 174 -3.25 6.56 16.51
C ASP A 174 -2.63 7.53 15.50
N HIS A 175 -2.76 8.82 15.75
CA HIS A 175 -2.07 9.84 14.97
C HIS A 175 -0.57 9.80 15.30
N VAL A 176 0.27 9.53 14.31
CA VAL A 176 1.71 9.32 14.47
C VAL A 176 2.52 10.21 13.54
N ARG A 177 3.79 10.46 13.89
CA ARG A 177 4.75 11.15 13.02
C ARG A 177 5.18 10.26 11.86
N PHE A 178 5.64 10.85 10.78
CA PHE A 178 6.33 10.11 9.72
C PHE A 178 7.56 9.36 10.26
N HIS A 179 8.34 9.98 11.15
CA HIS A 179 9.50 9.35 11.76
C HIS A 179 9.12 8.06 12.50
N ASP A 180 8.12 8.12 13.39
CA ASP A 180 7.70 6.97 14.19
C ASP A 180 7.13 5.85 13.30
N PHE A 181 6.40 6.23 12.25
CA PHE A 181 5.87 5.28 11.27
C PHE A 181 6.98 4.65 10.39
N ALA A 182 8.01 5.41 10.04
CA ALA A 182 9.17 4.90 9.31
C ALA A 182 10.03 3.97 10.18
N THR A 183 10.23 4.30 11.47
CA THR A 183 10.95 3.42 12.42
C THR A 183 10.20 2.11 12.67
N LEU A 184 8.87 2.08 12.61
CA LEU A 184 8.09 0.84 12.63
C LEU A 184 8.57 -0.12 11.53
N PHE A 185 8.65 0.35 10.29
CA PHE A 185 9.09 -0.48 9.16
C PHE A 185 10.55 -0.89 9.28
N ARG A 186 11.45 0.03 9.64
CA ARG A 186 12.89 -0.24 9.73
C ARG A 186 13.25 -1.11 10.93
N ASP A 187 12.82 -0.71 12.13
CA ASP A 187 13.36 -1.25 13.38
C ASP A 187 12.53 -2.43 13.90
N ARG A 188 11.22 -2.40 13.70
CA ARG A 188 10.31 -3.44 14.22
C ARG A 188 10.00 -4.52 13.17
N LEU A 189 9.85 -4.12 11.91
CA LEU A 189 9.52 -5.02 10.79
C LEU A 189 10.75 -5.39 9.94
N HIS A 190 11.89 -4.74 10.18
CA HIS A 190 13.15 -4.97 9.48
C HIS A 190 13.07 -4.84 7.95
N CYS A 191 12.16 -3.98 7.46
CA CYS A 191 12.04 -3.69 6.05
C CYS A 191 13.21 -2.85 5.56
N ARG A 192 13.92 -3.32 4.54
CA ARG A 192 14.98 -2.56 3.88
C ARG A 192 14.42 -1.37 3.08
N ASN A 193 13.24 -1.56 2.48
CA ASN A 193 12.50 -0.53 1.77
C ASN A 193 11.04 -0.53 2.20
N ALA A 194 10.45 0.66 2.38
CA ALA A 194 9.05 0.84 2.70
C ALA A 194 8.51 2.14 2.08
N LEU A 195 7.25 2.12 1.69
CA LEU A 195 6.58 3.19 0.96
C LEU A 195 5.34 3.65 1.72
N PHE A 196 5.19 4.97 1.89
CA PHE A 196 3.95 5.59 2.34
C PHE A 196 2.91 5.56 1.23
N LEU A 197 1.69 5.18 1.58
CA LEU A 197 0.54 5.22 0.70
C LEU A 197 -0.29 6.49 0.96
N ASP A 198 -1.48 6.66 0.34
CA ASP A 198 -2.26 7.88 0.55
C ASP A 198 -2.83 7.98 1.96
N GLY A 199 -2.16 8.77 2.81
CA GLY A 199 -2.51 8.92 4.21
C GLY A 199 -3.74 9.78 4.47
N SER A 200 -4.18 10.60 3.50
CA SER A 200 -5.39 11.43 3.66
C SER A 200 -6.67 10.58 3.77
N ILE A 201 -6.60 9.35 3.27
CA ILE A 201 -7.68 8.37 3.25
C ILE A 201 -7.30 7.03 3.86
N SER A 202 -6.29 6.99 4.75
CA SER A 202 -5.84 5.75 5.39
C SER A 202 -7.01 4.87 5.80
N SER A 203 -7.15 3.72 5.15
CA SER A 203 -8.34 2.88 5.20
C SER A 203 -7.98 1.41 5.08
N LEU A 204 -8.69 0.54 5.80
CA LEU A 204 -8.43 -0.88 5.86
C LEU A 204 -9.73 -1.69 5.81
N TYR A 205 -9.73 -2.75 5.00
CA TYR A 205 -10.66 -3.85 5.04
C TYR A 205 -9.91 -5.12 5.44
N ALA A 206 -10.23 -5.67 6.60
CA ALA A 206 -9.64 -6.88 7.13
C ALA A 206 -10.69 -7.63 7.98
N PRO A 207 -11.57 -8.44 7.36
CA PRO A 207 -12.66 -9.13 8.05
C PRO A 207 -12.18 -10.09 9.13
N GLU A 208 -10.99 -10.63 9.01
CA GLU A 208 -10.33 -11.48 10.00
C GLU A 208 -10.27 -10.82 11.38
N ILE A 209 -10.02 -9.51 11.42
CA ILE A 209 -10.00 -8.70 12.65
C ILE A 209 -11.24 -7.82 12.80
N ARG A 210 -12.31 -8.11 12.05
CA ARG A 210 -13.58 -7.38 12.03
C ARG A 210 -13.45 -5.89 11.71
N ARG A 211 -12.48 -5.51 10.88
CA ARG A 211 -12.27 -4.12 10.44
C ARG A 211 -12.77 -3.91 9.03
N HIS A 212 -13.63 -2.91 8.86
CA HIS A 212 -14.16 -2.45 7.58
C HIS A 212 -14.36 -0.94 7.62
N ASP A 213 -13.38 -0.20 7.13
CA ASP A 213 -13.41 1.26 7.06
C ASP A 213 -14.24 1.68 5.83
N ARG A 214 -15.39 2.32 6.04
CA ARG A 214 -16.37 2.63 4.97
C ARG A 214 -16.39 4.10 4.52
N ARG A 215 -15.54 4.94 5.08
CA ARG A 215 -15.60 6.40 4.90
C ARG A 215 -14.85 6.91 3.69
N ALA A 216 -14.01 6.11 3.06
CA ALA A 216 -13.16 6.56 1.97
C ALA A 216 -13.68 6.09 0.61
N VAL A 217 -13.67 7.02 -0.35
CA VAL A 217 -13.71 6.73 -1.78
C VAL A 217 -12.30 6.92 -2.30
N MET A 218 -11.75 5.93 -2.99
CA MET A 218 -10.34 5.79 -3.31
C MET A 218 -10.09 5.81 -4.81
N GLY A 219 -8.93 6.32 -5.23
CA GLY A 219 -8.46 6.22 -6.62
C GLY A 219 -7.85 4.85 -6.92
N THR A 220 -7.18 4.26 -5.93
CA THR A 220 -6.51 2.96 -6.06
C THR A 220 -6.72 2.14 -4.79
N ILE A 221 -7.06 0.86 -4.96
CA ILE A 221 -7.17 -0.13 -3.88
C ILE A 221 -6.17 -1.25 -4.14
N ILE A 222 -5.42 -1.65 -3.10
CA ILE A 222 -4.64 -2.88 -3.06
C ILE A 222 -5.49 -3.92 -2.34
N ALA A 223 -5.70 -5.09 -2.94
CA ALA A 223 -6.50 -6.14 -2.33
C ALA A 223 -5.84 -7.52 -2.44
N VAL A 224 -6.08 -8.36 -1.43
CA VAL A 224 -5.81 -9.80 -1.50
C VAL A 224 -7.11 -10.51 -1.85
N VAL A 225 -7.08 -11.22 -2.96
CA VAL A 225 -8.26 -11.82 -3.58
C VAL A 225 -8.20 -13.33 -3.46
N LYS A 226 -9.34 -13.93 -3.14
CA LYS A 226 -9.54 -15.39 -3.10
C LYS A 226 -10.68 -15.79 -4.02
N LYS A 227 -10.58 -16.98 -4.63
CA LYS A 227 -11.70 -17.58 -5.37
C LYS A 227 -12.81 -17.99 -4.40
N LEU A 228 -14.05 -17.85 -4.82
CA LEU A 228 -15.18 -18.40 -4.06
C LEU A 228 -15.09 -19.94 -4.06
N PRO A 229 -15.34 -20.58 -2.92
CA PRO A 229 -15.50 -22.03 -2.90
C PRO A 229 -16.78 -22.38 -3.69
N TRP A 230 -16.66 -23.23 -4.67
CA TRP A 230 -17.80 -23.82 -5.42
C TRP A 230 -18.25 -25.08 -4.72
#